data_07f6318597c02de953665283e6e8498a
#
_entry.id   07f6318597c02de953665283e6e8498a
#
_cell.length_a   1.000
_cell.length_b   1.000
_cell.length_c   1.000
_cell.angle_alpha   90.00
_cell.angle_beta   90.00
_cell.angle_gamma   90.00
#
_symmetry.space_group_name_H-M   'P 1'
#
loop_
_entity.id
_entity.type
_entity.pdbx_description
1 polymer ?
#
loop_
_entity_poly.entity_id
_entity_poly.type
_entity_poly.pdbx_seq_one_letter_code
_entity_poly.pdbx_strand_id
1 'polypeptide(L)'
;MIKEIKLIYQKGVSLVEAMAAAAVLGLAVVIFVTLQANQESDFATLRKFDKAAYAVELMFDELAAVYNPVAAQYGSPSVFEDTVAGTSLKIKGLNQPPGDGDQIFIEGVGGRYKVTSSTSFDDDKNTTFTLSRSDLPKDAVNKNMASNATANANITFISNSEGSLDPYHQLDMSRFEDPVYIEEITNAKVLTDLKNWGTLLKKHLGQARTGDVRKLDIRDVDRTIPIDADNDGYTDQVAGVDQTELIQNKQVTITIKQGTIEEKFRRLFLAGT
;
A
#
# COMPACT_ATOMS: atom_id res chain seq x y z
N MET A 1 32.64 -66.03 -62.55
CA MET A 1 31.70 -65.04 -62.07
C MET A 1 32.48 -64.18 -61.02
N ILE A 2 33.14 -63.14 -61.50
CA ILE A 2 34.01 -62.25 -60.65
C ILE A 2 33.12 -61.11 -60.20
N LYS A 3 32.83 -61.02 -58.88
CA LYS A 3 32.13 -59.91 -58.30
C LYS A 3 33.06 -58.73 -58.24
N GLU A 4 32.78 -57.66 -59.00
CA GLU A 4 33.40 -56.39 -58.86
C GLU A 4 33.08 -55.80 -57.49
N ILE A 5 34.10 -55.67 -56.67
CA ILE A 5 34.03 -54.91 -55.41
C ILE A 5 34.15 -53.41 -55.78
N LYS A 6 32.98 -52.75 -55.79
CA LYS A 6 32.98 -51.24 -55.88
C LYS A 6 33.62 -50.69 -54.64
N LEU A 7 34.85 -50.26 -54.75
CA LEU A 7 35.54 -49.44 -53.79
C LEU A 7 34.79 -48.09 -53.72
N ILE A 8 34.02 -47.91 -52.67
CA ILE A 8 33.41 -46.61 -52.33
C ILE A 8 34.59 -45.73 -51.89
N TYR A 9 34.99 -44.84 -52.78
CA TYR A 9 35.94 -43.77 -52.45
C TYR A 9 35.32 -42.92 -51.36
N GLN A 10 35.72 -43.14 -50.15
CA GLN A 10 35.50 -42.14 -49.07
C GLN A 10 36.37 -40.94 -49.41
N LYS A 11 35.74 -39.88 -49.91
CA LYS A 11 36.37 -38.57 -50.02
C LYS A 11 36.75 -38.15 -48.61
N GLY A 12 38.03 -38.20 -48.29
CA GLY A 12 38.50 -37.62 -47.02
C GLY A 12 38.13 -36.15 -46.92
N VAL A 13 37.68 -35.75 -45.78
CA VAL A 13 37.39 -34.32 -45.49
C VAL A 13 38.64 -33.54 -45.79
N SER A 14 38.57 -32.50 -46.62
CA SER A 14 39.68 -31.65 -46.92
C SER A 14 40.15 -30.90 -45.64
N LEU A 15 41.43 -30.61 -45.52
CA LEU A 15 41.97 -29.86 -44.40
C LEU A 15 41.21 -28.54 -44.17
N VAL A 16 40.82 -27.91 -45.27
CA VAL A 16 40.03 -26.66 -45.22
C VAL A 16 38.65 -26.86 -44.64
N GLU A 17 37.96 -27.98 -45.01
CA GLU A 17 36.63 -28.31 -44.41
C GLU A 17 36.77 -28.64 -42.93
N ALA A 18 37.81 -29.33 -42.51
CA ALA A 18 38.06 -29.61 -41.10
C ALA A 18 38.34 -28.33 -40.31
N MET A 19 39.11 -27.40 -40.87
CA MET A 19 39.39 -26.10 -40.26
C MET A 19 38.13 -25.24 -40.19
N ALA A 20 37.30 -25.22 -41.24
CA ALA A 20 36.02 -24.48 -41.24
C ALA A 20 35.04 -25.05 -40.21
N ALA A 21 34.91 -26.38 -40.14
CA ALA A 21 34.08 -27.06 -39.17
C ALA A 21 34.54 -26.74 -37.71
N ALA A 22 35.84 -26.77 -37.44
CA ALA A 22 36.40 -26.41 -36.13
C ALA A 22 36.14 -24.94 -35.76
N ALA A 23 36.25 -24.03 -36.73
CA ALA A 23 35.96 -22.60 -36.51
C ALA A 23 34.46 -22.37 -36.17
N VAL A 24 33.56 -23.01 -36.90
CA VAL A 24 32.07 -22.96 -36.65
C VAL A 24 31.74 -23.58 -35.30
N LEU A 25 32.34 -24.69 -34.95
CA LEU A 25 32.12 -25.33 -33.64
C LEU A 25 32.64 -24.47 -32.49
N GLY A 26 33.82 -23.85 -32.66
CA GLY A 26 34.39 -22.92 -31.70
C GLY A 26 33.47 -21.70 -31.46
N LEU A 27 32.94 -21.13 -32.55
CA LEU A 27 32.02 -20.01 -32.46
C LEU A 27 30.71 -20.44 -31.75
N ALA A 28 30.16 -21.62 -32.07
CA ALA A 28 28.96 -22.14 -31.42
C ALA A 28 29.15 -22.34 -29.90
N VAL A 29 30.31 -22.86 -29.49
CA VAL A 29 30.66 -23.02 -28.07
C VAL A 29 30.73 -21.66 -27.37
N VAL A 30 31.38 -20.66 -27.99
CA VAL A 30 31.46 -19.29 -27.41
C VAL A 30 30.06 -18.69 -27.24
N ILE A 31 29.18 -18.79 -28.25
CA ILE A 31 27.81 -18.32 -28.17
C ILE A 31 27.04 -19.05 -27.05
N PHE A 32 27.18 -20.37 -26.97
CA PHE A 32 26.49 -21.18 -25.95
C PHE A 32 26.94 -20.80 -24.53
N VAL A 33 28.24 -20.65 -24.28
CA VAL A 33 28.81 -20.24 -22.99
C VAL A 33 28.31 -18.82 -22.60
N THR A 34 28.30 -17.91 -23.61
CA THR A 34 27.78 -16.55 -23.38
C THR A 34 26.28 -16.56 -23.00
N LEU A 35 25.48 -17.36 -23.69
CA LEU A 35 24.05 -17.51 -23.36
C LEU A 35 23.85 -18.12 -21.96
N GLN A 36 24.61 -19.13 -21.58
CA GLN A 36 24.55 -19.70 -20.24
C GLN A 36 24.93 -18.67 -19.17
N ALA A 37 26.01 -17.91 -19.36
CA ALA A 37 26.42 -16.88 -18.42
C ALA A 37 25.35 -15.78 -18.25
N ASN A 38 24.68 -15.40 -19.35
CA ASN A 38 23.56 -14.44 -19.28
C ASN A 38 22.36 -15.04 -18.53
N GLN A 39 22.00 -16.30 -18.79
CA GLN A 39 20.91 -16.97 -18.08
C GLN A 39 21.18 -17.10 -16.58
N GLU A 40 22.41 -17.45 -16.17
CA GLU A 40 22.77 -17.51 -14.75
C GLU A 40 22.67 -16.13 -14.07
N SER A 41 23.07 -15.07 -14.78
CA SER A 41 22.92 -13.70 -14.31
C SER A 41 21.46 -13.31 -14.12
N ASP A 42 20.60 -13.67 -15.10
CA ASP A 42 19.17 -13.38 -15.05
C ASP A 42 18.49 -14.17 -13.92
N PHE A 43 18.81 -15.45 -13.74
CA PHE A 43 18.32 -16.27 -12.63
C PHE A 43 18.77 -15.73 -11.26
N ALA A 44 20.02 -15.27 -11.15
CA ALA A 44 20.52 -14.66 -9.91
C ALA A 44 19.75 -13.36 -9.59
N THR A 45 19.42 -12.59 -10.61
CA THR A 45 18.64 -11.36 -10.47
C THR A 45 17.20 -11.66 -10.08
N LEU A 46 16.54 -12.62 -10.75
CA LEU A 46 15.17 -13.06 -10.40
C LEU A 46 15.09 -13.54 -8.95
N ARG A 47 16.04 -14.35 -8.48
CA ARG A 47 16.08 -14.77 -7.07
C ARG A 47 16.22 -13.62 -6.08
N LYS A 48 16.90 -12.53 -6.47
CA LYS A 48 16.98 -11.31 -5.65
C LYS A 48 15.63 -10.62 -5.58
N PHE A 49 14.91 -10.54 -6.71
CA PHE A 49 13.56 -9.97 -6.75
C PHE A 49 12.56 -10.79 -5.94
N ASP A 50 12.61 -12.12 -5.99
CA ASP A 50 11.77 -12.96 -5.14
C ASP A 50 11.96 -12.66 -3.64
N LYS A 51 13.22 -12.49 -3.21
CA LYS A 51 13.52 -12.10 -1.83
C LYS A 51 13.08 -10.67 -1.52
N ALA A 52 13.18 -9.76 -2.49
CA ALA A 52 12.69 -8.40 -2.35
C ALA A 52 11.15 -8.35 -2.28
N ALA A 53 10.45 -9.20 -3.03
CA ALA A 53 9.00 -9.35 -2.94
C ALA A 53 8.55 -9.71 -1.52
N TYR A 54 9.24 -10.65 -0.87
CA TYR A 54 8.97 -10.97 0.54
C TYR A 54 9.19 -9.76 1.47
N ALA A 55 10.25 -8.98 1.24
CA ALA A 55 10.49 -7.76 2.00
C ALA A 55 9.39 -6.72 1.78
N VAL A 56 8.88 -6.61 0.55
CA VAL A 56 7.77 -5.71 0.21
C VAL A 56 6.47 -6.14 0.88
N GLU A 57 6.17 -7.43 0.95
CA GLU A 57 4.99 -7.92 1.69
C GLU A 57 5.07 -7.55 3.17
N LEU A 58 6.25 -7.70 3.80
CA LEU A 58 6.46 -7.26 5.17
C LEU A 58 6.22 -5.75 5.34
N MET A 59 6.69 -4.93 4.39
CA MET A 59 6.44 -3.48 4.41
C MET A 59 4.96 -3.17 4.29
N PHE A 60 4.22 -3.88 3.43
CA PHE A 60 2.77 -3.72 3.34
C PHE A 60 2.06 -4.09 4.64
N ASP A 61 2.49 -5.15 5.34
CA ASP A 61 1.90 -5.55 6.61
C ASP A 61 2.21 -4.52 7.71
N GLU A 62 3.43 -3.98 7.75
CA GLU A 62 3.79 -2.88 8.65
C GLU A 62 2.99 -1.60 8.35
N LEU A 63 2.81 -1.25 7.08
CA LEU A 63 1.97 -0.12 6.67
C LEU A 63 0.50 -0.36 7.02
N ALA A 64 -0.01 -1.59 6.86
CA ALA A 64 -1.36 -1.95 7.28
C ALA A 64 -1.53 -1.78 8.79
N ALA A 65 -0.54 -2.17 9.59
CA ALA A 65 -0.55 -1.95 11.04
C ALA A 65 -0.55 -0.46 11.40
N VAL A 66 0.14 0.39 10.65
CA VAL A 66 0.12 1.84 10.83
C VAL A 66 -1.22 2.43 10.41
N TYR A 67 -1.79 1.96 9.31
CA TYR A 67 -3.06 2.47 8.76
C TYR A 67 -4.29 1.99 9.54
N ASN A 68 -4.20 0.85 10.21
CA ASN A 68 -5.31 0.22 10.94
C ASN A 68 -5.18 0.19 12.48
N PRO A 69 -4.22 0.87 13.15
CA PRO A 69 -4.11 0.82 14.61
C PRO A 69 -5.26 1.55 15.31
N VAL A 70 -6.10 2.26 14.57
CA VAL A 70 -7.15 3.12 15.10
C VAL A 70 -8.20 2.33 15.88
N ALA A 71 -8.68 1.21 15.34
CA ALA A 71 -9.70 0.40 16.04
C ALA A 71 -9.19 -0.23 17.33
N ALA A 72 -7.95 -0.71 17.37
CA ALA A 72 -7.36 -1.32 18.57
C ALA A 72 -7.02 -0.28 19.66
N GLN A 73 -6.72 0.95 19.26
CA GLN A 73 -6.31 2.01 20.16
C GLN A 73 -7.47 2.60 20.96
N TYR A 74 -8.62 2.75 20.32
CA TYR A 74 -9.80 3.37 20.92
C TYR A 74 -10.77 2.38 21.57
N GLY A 75 -10.53 1.08 21.47
CA GLY A 75 -11.42 0.06 22.02
C GLY A 75 -12.61 -0.23 21.11
N SER A 76 -13.77 -0.48 21.71
CA SER A 76 -15.05 -0.74 21.00
C SER A 76 -16.06 0.38 21.32
N PRO A 77 -15.87 1.58 20.76
CA PRO A 77 -16.71 2.71 21.07
C PRO A 77 -18.11 2.55 20.46
N SER A 78 -19.09 3.04 21.19
CA SER A 78 -20.47 3.10 20.72
C SER A 78 -21.19 4.35 21.23
N VAL A 79 -22.28 4.70 20.56
CA VAL A 79 -23.14 5.82 20.96
C VAL A 79 -23.71 5.54 22.34
N PHE A 80 -23.63 6.50 23.26
CA PHE A 80 -24.09 6.33 24.63
C PHE A 80 -25.61 6.31 24.75
N GLU A 81 -26.29 7.25 24.08
CA GLU A 81 -27.75 7.45 24.11
C GLU A 81 -28.24 7.94 22.75
N ASP A 82 -29.55 7.78 22.50
CA ASP A 82 -30.16 8.32 21.28
C ASP A 82 -29.89 9.81 21.15
N THR A 83 -29.31 10.20 20.05
CA THR A 83 -28.87 11.57 19.81
C THR A 83 -29.53 12.11 18.55
N VAL A 84 -30.15 13.27 18.66
CA VAL A 84 -30.73 13.98 17.51
C VAL A 84 -29.59 14.52 16.62
N ALA A 85 -29.81 14.52 15.31
CA ALA A 85 -28.86 15.03 14.33
C ALA A 85 -28.37 16.45 14.70
N GLY A 86 -27.08 16.57 14.94
CA GLY A 86 -26.43 17.78 15.43
C GLY A 86 -24.92 17.68 15.31
N THR A 87 -24.19 18.49 16.05
CA THR A 87 -22.71 18.47 16.08
C THR A 87 -22.15 17.80 17.33
N SER A 88 -22.97 17.38 18.28
CA SER A 88 -22.54 16.80 19.56
C SER A 88 -23.00 15.35 19.68
N LEU A 89 -22.09 14.47 20.10
CA LEU A 89 -22.37 13.04 20.28
C LEU A 89 -21.68 12.54 21.56
N LYS A 90 -22.45 11.93 22.47
CA LYS A 90 -21.88 11.29 23.66
C LYS A 90 -21.56 9.82 23.35
N ILE A 91 -20.36 9.40 23.74
CA ILE A 91 -19.77 8.11 23.36
C ILE A 91 -19.28 7.39 24.61
N LYS A 92 -19.42 6.06 24.61
CA LYS A 92 -18.90 5.14 25.64
C LYS A 92 -17.96 4.09 25.03
N GLY A 93 -17.23 3.40 25.90
CA GLY A 93 -16.39 2.26 25.48
C GLY A 93 -15.03 2.65 24.88
N LEU A 94 -14.61 3.89 25.04
CA LEU A 94 -13.30 4.36 24.63
C LEU A 94 -12.23 4.04 25.67
N ASN A 95 -11.06 3.65 25.21
CA ASN A 95 -9.87 3.46 26.05
C ASN A 95 -9.12 4.79 26.29
N GLN A 96 -9.20 5.71 25.34
CA GLN A 96 -8.59 7.03 25.39
C GLN A 96 -9.42 8.05 24.62
N PRO A 97 -9.37 9.35 24.94
CA PRO A 97 -10.06 10.37 24.18
C PRO A 97 -9.42 10.48 22.78
N PRO A 98 -10.22 10.67 21.73
CA PRO A 98 -9.69 10.89 20.38
C PRO A 98 -9.02 12.27 20.29
N GLY A 99 -8.09 12.36 19.35
CA GLY A 99 -7.44 13.60 18.99
C GLY A 99 -8.31 14.48 18.08
N ASP A 100 -8.04 15.79 18.14
CA ASP A 100 -8.64 16.72 17.19
C ASP A 100 -8.19 16.34 15.77
N GLY A 101 -9.17 16.15 14.89
CA GLY A 101 -8.89 15.77 13.53
C GLY A 101 -9.14 14.31 13.21
N ASP A 102 -9.33 13.47 14.22
CA ASP A 102 -9.69 12.06 14.02
C ASP A 102 -10.99 11.95 13.24
N GLN A 103 -11.06 10.98 12.35
CA GLN A 103 -12.25 10.74 11.56
C GLN A 103 -12.98 9.50 12.04
N ILE A 104 -14.29 9.60 12.15
CA ILE A 104 -15.16 8.53 12.60
C ILE A 104 -16.29 8.28 11.60
N PHE A 105 -16.74 7.04 11.61
CA PHE A 105 -17.99 6.60 11.02
C PHE A 105 -18.91 6.13 12.13
N ILE A 106 -20.20 6.44 12.02
CA ILE A 106 -21.25 6.05 12.99
C ILE A 106 -22.23 5.13 12.27
N GLU A 107 -22.40 3.92 12.75
CA GLU A 107 -23.31 2.94 12.19
C GLU A 107 -24.76 3.50 12.14
N GLY A 108 -25.41 3.37 10.99
CA GLY A 108 -26.76 3.89 10.76
C GLY A 108 -26.87 5.41 10.61
N VAL A 109 -25.74 6.13 10.66
CA VAL A 109 -25.71 7.59 10.44
C VAL A 109 -24.84 7.85 9.21
N GLY A 110 -25.42 8.19 8.09
CA GLY A 110 -24.67 8.44 6.85
C GLY A 110 -23.60 9.52 7.00
N GLY A 111 -22.53 9.42 6.19
CA GLY A 111 -21.45 10.39 6.11
C GLY A 111 -20.25 10.07 7.00
N ARG A 112 -19.20 10.88 6.84
CA ARG A 112 -17.98 10.83 7.67
C ARG A 112 -17.89 12.06 8.54
N TYR A 113 -17.38 11.86 9.73
CA TYR A 113 -17.29 12.92 10.73
C TYR A 113 -15.87 13.09 11.19
N LYS A 114 -15.45 14.34 11.26
CA LYS A 114 -14.20 14.75 11.87
C LYS A 114 -14.50 15.18 13.32
N VAL A 115 -13.77 14.65 14.28
CA VAL A 115 -13.77 15.13 15.65
C VAL A 115 -13.07 16.48 15.67
N THR A 116 -13.80 17.53 16.07
CA THR A 116 -13.25 18.88 16.18
C THR A 116 -12.86 19.23 17.60
N SER A 117 -13.48 18.59 18.56
CA SER A 117 -13.08 18.59 19.96
C SER A 117 -13.67 17.42 20.70
N SER A 118 -13.03 17.00 21.79
CA SER A 118 -13.53 16.00 22.73
C SER A 118 -13.44 16.53 24.14
N THR A 119 -14.41 16.17 24.99
CA THR A 119 -14.31 16.42 26.44
C THR A 119 -13.42 15.36 27.08
N SER A 120 -12.85 15.67 28.25
CA SER A 120 -12.26 14.66 29.12
C SER A 120 -13.31 13.61 29.50
N PHE A 121 -12.84 12.40 29.85
CA PHE A 121 -13.74 11.35 30.35
C PHE A 121 -14.47 11.81 31.61
N ASP A 122 -15.77 11.47 31.68
CA ASP A 122 -16.51 11.50 32.92
C ASP A 122 -16.14 10.27 33.82
N ASP A 123 -16.73 10.20 35.02
CA ASP A 123 -16.46 9.13 35.98
C ASP A 123 -16.80 7.72 35.41
N ASP A 124 -17.70 7.64 34.44
CA ASP A 124 -18.13 6.41 33.75
C ASP A 124 -17.34 6.14 32.46
N LYS A 125 -16.25 6.89 32.20
CA LYS A 125 -15.44 6.84 30.98
C LYS A 125 -16.22 7.17 29.70
N ASN A 126 -17.24 7.99 29.79
CA ASN A 126 -17.89 8.53 28.61
C ASN A 126 -17.25 9.87 28.24
N THR A 127 -17.34 10.21 26.98
CA THR A 127 -16.87 11.50 26.47
C THR A 127 -17.86 12.07 25.46
N THR A 128 -17.88 13.38 25.32
CA THR A 128 -18.71 14.04 24.30
C THR A 128 -17.83 14.57 23.20
N PHE A 129 -18.15 14.22 21.96
CA PHE A 129 -17.49 14.73 20.78
C PHE A 129 -18.26 15.90 20.19
N THR A 130 -17.52 16.87 19.70
CA THR A 130 -18.04 17.82 18.73
C THR A 130 -17.59 17.33 17.35
N LEU A 131 -18.56 17.17 16.45
CA LEU A 131 -18.37 16.56 15.15
C LEU A 131 -18.62 17.59 14.04
N SER A 132 -17.91 17.41 12.93
CA SER A 132 -18.15 18.14 11.69
C SER A 132 -18.08 17.16 10.55
N ARG A 133 -19.06 17.16 9.64
CA ARG A 133 -19.01 16.32 8.44
C ARG A 133 -17.78 16.64 7.59
N SER A 134 -16.95 15.64 7.34
CA SER A 134 -15.72 15.75 6.55
C SER A 134 -15.91 15.38 5.08
N ASP A 135 -17.01 14.71 4.74
CA ASP A 135 -17.41 14.32 3.40
C ASP A 135 -18.08 15.45 2.60
N LEU A 136 -18.42 16.56 3.25
CA LEU A 136 -18.99 17.73 2.60
C LEU A 136 -17.92 18.75 2.20
N PRO A 137 -18.19 19.59 1.17
CA PRO A 137 -17.34 20.71 0.82
C PRO A 137 -17.03 21.62 2.01
N LYS A 138 -15.85 22.27 2.00
CA LYS A 138 -15.41 23.14 3.11
C LYS A 138 -16.35 24.31 3.39
N ASP A 139 -17.05 24.76 2.38
CA ASP A 139 -18.01 25.88 2.37
C ASP A 139 -19.47 25.47 2.69
N ALA A 140 -19.70 24.16 2.94
CA ALA A 140 -21.02 23.68 3.31
C ALA A 140 -21.50 24.36 4.62
N VAL A 141 -22.68 24.93 4.58
CA VAL A 141 -23.28 25.70 5.70
C VAL A 141 -23.66 24.80 6.88
N ASN A 142 -24.14 23.58 6.58
CA ASN A 142 -24.56 22.63 7.60
C ASN A 142 -23.65 21.39 7.57
N LYS A 143 -22.92 21.18 8.66
CA LYS A 143 -22.00 20.05 8.87
C LYS A 143 -22.43 19.16 10.04
N ASN A 144 -23.71 19.19 10.37
CA ASN A 144 -24.31 18.32 11.38
C ASN A 144 -24.29 16.85 10.93
N MET A 145 -24.56 15.95 11.87
CA MET A 145 -24.82 14.55 11.53
C MET A 145 -25.97 14.45 10.52
N ALA A 146 -25.86 13.53 9.58
CA ALA A 146 -26.82 13.35 8.48
C ALA A 146 -28.19 12.89 8.99
N SER A 147 -28.20 12.08 10.04
CA SER A 147 -29.39 11.56 10.72
C SER A 147 -29.17 11.45 12.21
N ASN A 148 -30.21 11.05 12.95
CA ASN A 148 -30.09 10.73 14.36
C ASN A 148 -29.20 9.52 14.58
N ALA A 149 -28.42 9.54 15.65
CA ALA A 149 -27.63 8.40 16.09
C ALA A 149 -28.41 7.60 17.16
N THR A 150 -28.45 6.28 16.97
CA THR A 150 -29.15 5.38 17.88
C THR A 150 -28.20 4.92 18.99
N ALA A 151 -28.69 4.79 20.21
CA ALA A 151 -27.92 4.24 21.32
C ALA A 151 -27.36 2.86 20.98
N ASN A 152 -26.08 2.64 21.38
CA ASN A 152 -25.29 1.45 21.08
C ASN A 152 -24.91 1.25 19.60
N ALA A 153 -25.20 2.18 18.69
CA ALA A 153 -24.64 2.15 17.35
C ALA A 153 -23.10 2.16 17.44
N ASN A 154 -22.46 1.29 16.68
CA ASN A 154 -20.98 1.19 16.68
C ASN A 154 -20.36 2.44 16.08
N ILE A 155 -19.19 2.79 16.60
CA ILE A 155 -18.38 3.89 16.08
C ILE A 155 -17.06 3.30 15.63
N THR A 156 -16.74 3.53 14.37
CA THR A 156 -15.47 3.12 13.78
C THR A 156 -14.59 4.33 13.55
N PHE A 157 -13.40 4.34 14.11
CA PHE A 157 -12.40 5.32 13.75
C PHE A 157 -11.78 4.96 12.41
N ILE A 158 -11.81 5.88 11.46
CA ILE A 158 -11.39 5.63 10.07
C ILE A 158 -9.94 6.05 9.89
N SER A 159 -9.56 7.19 10.45
CA SER A 159 -8.18 7.67 10.45
C SER A 159 -7.95 8.59 11.63
N ASN A 160 -6.72 8.63 12.12
CA ASN A 160 -6.25 9.65 13.01
C ASN A 160 -5.07 10.41 12.35
N SER A 161 -4.67 11.52 12.95
CA SER A 161 -3.51 12.27 12.49
C SER A 161 -2.19 11.47 12.61
N GLU A 162 -2.17 10.44 13.45
CA GLU A 162 -1.00 9.56 13.68
C GLU A 162 -1.02 8.33 12.76
N GLY A 163 -2.19 7.87 12.32
CA GLY A 163 -2.36 6.72 11.42
C GLY A 163 -2.37 7.07 9.94
N SER A 164 -2.09 8.32 9.57
CA SER A 164 -2.01 8.70 8.17
C SER A 164 -0.81 8.08 7.49
N LEU A 165 -1.03 7.51 6.29
CA LEU A 165 0.05 7.05 5.42
C LEU A 165 0.73 8.20 4.65
N ASP A 166 0.19 9.42 4.71
CA ASP A 166 0.71 10.57 3.97
C ASP A 166 2.20 10.87 4.23
N PRO A 167 2.72 10.71 5.47
CA PRO A 167 4.14 10.89 5.74
C PRO A 167 5.06 9.90 5.00
N TYR A 168 4.52 8.79 4.51
CA TYR A 168 5.27 7.80 3.71
C TYR A 168 5.22 8.09 2.20
N HIS A 169 4.43 9.08 1.77
CA HIS A 169 4.31 9.41 0.36
C HIS A 169 5.65 9.84 -0.23
N GLN A 170 6.00 9.27 -1.39
CA GLN A 170 7.26 9.48 -2.12
C GLN A 170 8.54 9.12 -1.35
N LEU A 171 8.44 8.24 -0.35
CA LEU A 171 9.59 7.79 0.42
C LEU A 171 10.58 7.03 -0.47
N ASP A 172 11.83 7.50 -0.51
CA ASP A 172 12.92 6.88 -1.29
C ASP A 172 13.81 6.01 -0.39
N MET A 173 13.53 4.72 -0.38
CA MET A 173 14.26 3.74 0.43
C MET A 173 15.70 3.49 -0.05
N SER A 174 16.09 3.97 -1.24
CA SER A 174 17.48 3.91 -1.68
C SER A 174 18.39 4.92 -0.96
N ARG A 175 17.77 5.97 -0.38
CA ARG A 175 18.45 7.08 0.30
C ARG A 175 18.48 6.96 1.82
N PHE A 176 18.19 5.76 2.37
CA PHE A 176 18.10 5.55 3.81
C PHE A 176 19.40 5.79 4.60
N GLU A 177 20.54 5.88 3.92
CA GLU A 177 21.87 6.23 4.46
C GLU A 177 22.30 7.67 4.13
N ASP A 178 21.50 8.42 3.36
CA ASP A 178 21.80 9.79 2.94
C ASP A 178 21.46 10.77 4.10
N PRO A 179 22.45 11.42 4.73
CA PRO A 179 22.21 12.28 5.89
C PRO A 179 21.26 13.45 5.58
N VAL A 180 21.40 14.05 4.38
CA VAL A 180 20.56 15.19 3.97
C VAL A 180 19.09 14.74 3.81
N TYR A 181 18.86 13.59 3.20
CA TYR A 181 17.51 13.05 3.05
C TYR A 181 16.87 12.64 4.38
N ILE A 182 17.68 12.09 5.30
CA ILE A 182 17.24 11.72 6.65
C ILE A 182 16.79 12.95 7.44
N GLU A 183 17.50 14.08 7.33
CA GLU A 183 17.15 15.33 8.03
C GLU A 183 15.84 15.94 7.51
N GLU A 184 15.43 15.66 6.26
CA GLU A 184 14.16 16.12 5.71
C GLU A 184 12.95 15.39 6.31
N ILE A 185 13.15 14.19 6.89
CA ILE A 185 12.09 13.37 7.45
C ILE A 185 11.85 13.72 8.91
N THR A 186 10.79 14.48 9.14
CA THR A 186 10.43 14.95 10.49
C THR A 186 9.69 13.91 11.34
N ASN A 187 9.06 12.92 10.72
CA ASN A 187 8.32 11.89 11.43
C ASN A 187 9.25 10.75 11.89
N ALA A 188 9.40 10.59 13.20
CA ALA A 188 10.31 9.61 13.80
C ALA A 188 9.97 8.15 13.44
N LYS A 189 8.69 7.81 13.29
CA LYS A 189 8.25 6.46 12.87
C LYS A 189 8.65 6.19 11.43
N VAL A 190 8.36 7.12 10.51
CA VAL A 190 8.75 7.02 9.10
C VAL A 190 10.26 6.88 8.96
N LEU A 191 11.03 7.63 9.74
CA LEU A 191 12.48 7.55 9.74
C LEU A 191 13.00 6.17 10.18
N THR A 192 12.36 5.60 11.21
CA THR A 192 12.70 4.25 11.69
C THR A 192 12.40 3.20 10.63
N ASP A 193 11.23 3.28 10.03
CA ASP A 193 10.78 2.35 8.99
C ASP A 193 11.64 2.48 7.72
N LEU A 194 11.98 3.69 7.30
CA LEU A 194 12.90 3.95 6.20
C LEU A 194 14.24 3.22 6.39
N LYS A 195 14.83 3.34 7.59
CA LYS A 195 16.11 2.69 7.92
C LYS A 195 16.00 1.17 7.91
N ASN A 196 14.92 0.64 8.47
CA ASN A 196 14.66 -0.80 8.52
C ASN A 196 14.44 -1.36 7.11
N TRP A 197 13.56 -0.74 6.33
CA TRP A 197 13.22 -1.16 4.97
C TRP A 197 14.39 -1.00 4.01
N GLY A 198 15.10 0.13 4.10
CA GLY A 198 16.30 0.37 3.30
C GLY A 198 17.39 -0.67 3.57
N THR A 199 17.61 -1.01 4.84
CA THR A 199 18.56 -2.06 5.26
C THR A 199 18.12 -3.43 4.75
N LEU A 200 16.83 -3.76 4.84
CA LEU A 200 16.28 -5.02 4.37
C LEU A 200 16.43 -5.15 2.84
N LEU A 201 16.07 -4.12 2.08
CA LEU A 201 16.24 -4.10 0.64
C LEU A 201 17.72 -4.14 0.23
N LYS A 202 18.61 -3.43 0.94
CA LYS A 202 20.05 -3.50 0.72
C LYS A 202 20.59 -4.92 0.94
N LYS A 203 20.11 -5.64 1.96
CA LYS A 203 20.48 -7.02 2.24
C LYS A 203 20.10 -7.98 1.09
N HIS A 204 18.97 -7.78 0.47
CA HIS A 204 18.46 -8.68 -0.58
C HIS A 204 18.92 -8.30 -1.99
N LEU A 205 18.93 -7.01 -2.31
CA LEU A 205 19.24 -6.48 -3.63
C LEU A 205 20.69 -5.98 -3.77
N GLY A 206 21.37 -5.74 -2.64
CA GLY A 206 22.65 -5.05 -2.60
C GLY A 206 22.52 -3.52 -2.52
N GLN A 207 23.62 -2.82 -2.56
CA GLN A 207 23.64 -1.36 -2.59
C GLN A 207 22.94 -0.85 -3.86
N ALA A 208 22.10 0.18 -3.71
CA ALA A 208 21.49 0.84 -4.85
C ALA A 208 22.57 1.53 -5.71
N ARG A 209 22.49 1.36 -7.01
CA ARG A 209 23.37 2.00 -7.99
C ARG A 209 22.66 3.18 -8.63
N THR A 210 23.40 4.02 -9.31
CA THR A 210 22.81 5.11 -10.11
C THR A 210 21.81 4.55 -11.11
N GLY A 211 20.56 5.03 -11.03
CA GLY A 211 19.44 4.57 -11.86
C GLY A 211 18.58 3.46 -11.26
N ASP A 212 19.00 2.85 -10.13
CA ASP A 212 18.12 1.97 -9.35
C ASP A 212 17.06 2.79 -8.61
N VAL A 213 15.86 2.22 -8.46
CA VAL A 213 14.73 2.88 -7.79
C VAL A 213 14.20 1.95 -6.69
N ARG A 214 13.97 2.51 -5.51
CA ARG A 214 13.33 1.83 -4.36
C ARG A 214 12.40 2.84 -3.69
N LYS A 215 11.23 3.05 -4.30
CA LYS A 215 10.32 4.12 -3.88
C LYS A 215 8.98 3.56 -3.44
N LEU A 216 8.43 4.21 -2.44
CA LEU A 216 7.07 4.03 -1.98
C LEU A 216 6.26 5.26 -2.41
N ASP A 217 5.14 5.02 -3.07
CA ASP A 217 4.19 6.04 -3.53
C ASP A 217 2.79 5.71 -2.99
N ILE A 218 2.11 6.71 -2.46
CA ILE A 218 0.77 6.56 -1.90
C ILE A 218 -0.17 7.49 -2.66
N ARG A 219 -1.29 6.95 -3.10
CA ARG A 219 -2.33 7.68 -3.81
C ARG A 219 -3.67 7.46 -3.18
N ASP A 220 -4.45 8.53 -3.10
CA ASP A 220 -5.86 8.42 -2.76
C ASP A 220 -6.60 7.81 -3.94
N VAL A 221 -7.39 6.78 -3.64
CA VAL A 221 -8.30 6.14 -4.60
C VAL A 221 -9.68 6.19 -3.98
N ASP A 222 -10.26 7.38 -4.03
CA ASP A 222 -11.57 7.62 -3.44
C ASP A 222 -12.66 6.95 -4.28
N ARG A 223 -13.59 6.32 -3.59
CA ARG A 223 -14.79 5.75 -4.21
C ARG A 223 -16.02 6.31 -3.52
N THR A 224 -16.91 6.88 -4.30
CA THR A 224 -18.23 7.28 -3.83
C THR A 224 -19.19 6.08 -3.92
N ILE A 225 -19.80 5.71 -2.81
CA ILE A 225 -20.80 4.65 -2.76
C ILE A 225 -22.15 5.30 -2.44
N PRO A 226 -23.24 4.98 -3.17
CA PRO A 226 -24.60 5.36 -2.77
C PRO A 226 -24.93 4.77 -1.40
N ILE A 227 -25.57 5.56 -0.55
CA ILE A 227 -26.08 5.08 0.74
C ILE A 227 -27.50 4.57 0.53
N ASP A 228 -27.75 3.35 0.98
CA ASP A 228 -29.04 2.69 1.03
C ASP A 228 -29.16 2.14 2.46
N ALA A 229 -29.54 3.01 3.41
CA ALA A 229 -29.54 2.68 4.83
C ALA A 229 -30.73 1.81 5.23
N ASP A 230 -31.84 1.87 4.46
CA ASP A 230 -33.05 1.06 4.71
C ASP A 230 -33.07 -0.24 3.88
N ASN A 231 -32.07 -0.45 3.01
CA ASN A 231 -31.90 -1.67 2.21
C ASN A 231 -33.06 -1.92 1.22
N ASP A 232 -33.66 -0.85 0.71
CA ASP A 232 -34.79 -0.94 -0.25
C ASP A 232 -34.29 -1.05 -1.71
N GLY A 233 -32.97 -0.96 -1.94
CA GLY A 233 -32.31 -1.06 -3.24
C GLY A 233 -32.21 0.28 -3.98
N TYR A 234 -32.62 1.37 -3.37
CA TYR A 234 -32.50 2.72 -3.90
C TYR A 234 -31.54 3.56 -3.04
N THR A 235 -30.92 4.55 -3.66
CA THR A 235 -30.05 5.48 -2.93
C THR A 235 -30.92 6.41 -2.08
N ASP A 236 -30.62 6.51 -0.80
CA ASP A 236 -31.28 7.44 0.11
C ASP A 236 -31.12 8.88 -0.36
N GLN A 237 -32.19 9.65 -0.26
CA GLN A 237 -32.18 11.06 -0.62
C GLN A 237 -32.51 11.93 0.60
N VAL A 238 -31.73 12.98 0.80
CA VAL A 238 -32.08 14.06 1.73
C VAL A 238 -32.29 15.35 0.93
N ALA A 239 -33.50 15.88 1.03
CA ALA A 239 -33.90 17.07 0.26
C ALA A 239 -33.74 16.91 -1.27
N GLY A 240 -33.95 15.71 -1.83
CA GLY A 240 -33.84 15.42 -3.25
C GLY A 240 -32.39 15.26 -3.75
N VAL A 241 -31.43 15.17 -2.84
CA VAL A 241 -30.00 14.92 -3.17
C VAL A 241 -29.65 13.51 -2.73
N ASP A 242 -29.08 12.73 -3.67
CA ASP A 242 -28.60 11.39 -3.39
C ASP A 242 -27.54 11.42 -2.29
N GLN A 243 -27.72 10.57 -1.29
CA GLN A 243 -26.74 10.40 -0.22
C GLN A 243 -25.62 9.51 -0.74
N THR A 244 -24.41 9.97 -0.62
CA THR A 244 -23.23 9.20 -1.03
C THR A 244 -22.21 9.19 0.09
N GLU A 245 -21.61 8.03 0.31
CA GLU A 245 -20.48 7.86 1.21
C GLU A 245 -19.17 7.90 0.40
N LEU A 246 -18.24 8.75 0.81
CA LEU A 246 -16.90 8.77 0.26
C LEU A 246 -16.01 7.78 1.02
N ILE A 247 -15.73 6.64 0.42
CA ILE A 247 -14.75 5.71 0.96
C ILE A 247 -13.37 6.15 0.49
N GLN A 248 -12.55 6.59 1.43
CA GLN A 248 -11.16 6.93 1.16
C GLN A 248 -10.31 5.66 1.22
N ASN A 249 -9.87 5.21 0.07
CA ASN A 249 -8.92 4.12 -0.02
C ASN A 249 -7.55 4.70 -0.35
N LYS A 250 -6.52 4.06 0.19
CA LYS A 250 -5.13 4.40 -0.15
C LYS A 250 -4.55 3.28 -1.02
N GLN A 251 -4.08 3.60 -2.21
CA GLN A 251 -3.27 2.70 -3.00
C GLN A 251 -1.81 2.94 -2.70
N VAL A 252 -1.16 1.95 -2.11
CA VAL A 252 0.28 1.96 -1.88
C VAL A 252 0.96 1.22 -3.01
N THR A 253 1.95 1.86 -3.61
CA THR A 253 2.79 1.28 -4.67
C THR A 253 4.24 1.31 -4.23
N ILE A 254 4.88 0.15 -4.17
CA ILE A 254 6.32 0.04 -3.96
C ILE A 254 6.95 -0.31 -5.30
N THR A 255 7.82 0.55 -5.80
CA THR A 255 8.56 0.36 -7.05
C THR A 255 9.99 -0.03 -6.73
N ILE A 256 10.41 -1.19 -7.25
CA ILE A 256 11.78 -1.66 -7.18
C ILE A 256 12.32 -1.79 -8.60
N LYS A 257 13.37 -1.04 -8.89
CA LYS A 257 14.12 -1.12 -10.14
C LYS A 257 15.56 -1.40 -9.85
N GLN A 258 16.12 -2.40 -10.52
CA GLN A 258 17.56 -2.72 -10.49
C GLN A 258 18.05 -3.00 -11.91
N GLY A 259 18.87 -2.10 -12.42
CA GLY A 259 19.31 -2.15 -13.83
C GLY A 259 18.12 -1.98 -14.78
N THR A 260 17.86 -3.00 -15.61
CA THR A 260 16.78 -3.01 -16.60
C THR A 260 15.46 -3.58 -16.09
N ILE A 261 15.48 -4.27 -14.94
CA ILE A 261 14.32 -4.92 -14.37
C ILE A 261 13.62 -3.94 -13.44
N GLU A 262 12.33 -3.73 -13.65
CA GLU A 262 11.46 -2.90 -12.81
C GLU A 262 10.22 -3.69 -12.44
N GLU A 263 9.92 -3.75 -11.14
CA GLU A 263 8.69 -4.33 -10.60
C GLU A 263 7.95 -3.32 -9.75
N LYS A 264 6.62 -3.36 -9.83
CA LYS A 264 5.70 -2.52 -9.07
C LYS A 264 4.74 -3.39 -8.29
N PHE A 265 4.91 -3.37 -6.98
CA PHE A 265 4.01 -4.03 -6.05
C PHE A 265 2.93 -3.04 -5.63
N ARG A 266 1.68 -3.47 -5.65
CA ARG A 266 0.55 -2.60 -5.31
C ARG A 266 -0.37 -3.29 -4.32
N ARG A 267 -0.77 -2.56 -3.28
CA ARG A 267 -1.79 -2.98 -2.33
C ARG A 267 -2.79 -1.86 -2.11
N LEU A 268 -4.05 -2.22 -2.06
CA LEU A 268 -5.12 -1.30 -1.71
C LEU A 268 -5.39 -1.43 -0.20
N PHE A 269 -5.33 -0.31 0.49
CA PHE A 269 -5.68 -0.20 1.90
C PHE A 269 -7.07 0.41 1.98
N LEU A 270 -8.02 -0.36 2.50
CA LEU A 270 -9.40 0.06 2.63
C LEU A 270 -9.57 0.77 3.97
N ALA A 271 -10.20 1.94 3.96
CA ALA A 271 -10.58 2.60 5.19
C ALA A 271 -11.76 1.84 5.82
N GLY A 272 -11.56 1.32 7.03
CA GLY A 272 -12.65 0.81 7.85
C GLY A 272 -13.11 -0.63 7.56
N THR A 273 -12.18 -1.55 7.27
CA THR A 273 -12.48 -2.99 7.41
C THR A 273 -11.93 -3.54 8.69
#